data_98a0dade2b963558f9e023f63f9fda7a
#
_entry.id   98a0dade2b963558f9e023f63f9fda7a
#
_cell.length_a   1.000
_cell.length_b   1.000
_cell.length_c   1.000
_cell.angle_alpha   90.00
_cell.angle_beta   90.00
_cell.angle_gamma   90.00
#
_symmetry.space_group_name_H-M   'P 1'
#
loop_
_entity.id
_entity.type
_entity.pdbx_description
1 polymer ?
#
loop_
_entity_poly.entity_id
_entity_poly.type
_entity_poly.pdbx_seq_one_letter_code
_entity_poly.pdbx_strand_id
1 'polypeptide(L)'
;MTTPLKIRVLLADDHEVVRSGLRMVLEAQSDIEVVAEAGDGAQALEQALAAEIDLTVLDVSMPRMTGLQAAAELHRRRPELRILMLSMHDNEQYFFEALKAGASGYVLKTAANRDLVEACRACMRGEAFLYPPAVATLVRGASSKS
;
A
#
# COMPACT_ATOMS: atom_id res chain seq x y z
N MET A 1 22.61 0.35 23.50
CA MET A 1 21.25 -0.08 23.17
C MET A 1 20.80 0.56 21.88
N THR A 2 20.46 -0.26 20.91
CA THR A 2 20.04 0.27 19.60
C THR A 2 18.54 0.53 19.60
N THR A 3 18.14 1.70 19.10
CA THR A 3 16.73 2.00 18.86
C THR A 3 16.24 1.15 17.68
N PRO A 4 15.11 0.45 17.81
CA PRO A 4 14.57 -0.29 16.66
C PRO A 4 14.34 0.65 15.48
N LEU A 5 14.67 0.19 14.29
CA LEU A 5 14.41 0.95 13.09
C LEU A 5 12.90 1.01 12.85
N LYS A 6 12.41 2.21 12.58
CA LYS A 6 11.01 2.40 12.23
C LYS A 6 10.80 2.17 10.74
N ILE A 7 9.64 1.63 10.40
CA ILE A 7 9.18 1.55 9.02
C ILE A 7 8.77 2.96 8.61
N ARG A 8 9.46 3.53 7.63
CA ARG A 8 9.16 4.88 7.13
C ARG A 8 8.16 4.77 6.00
N VAL A 9 6.97 5.35 6.22
CA VAL A 9 5.82 5.18 5.34
C VAL A 9 5.46 6.50 4.66
N LEU A 10 5.21 6.42 3.34
CA LEU A 10 4.49 7.46 2.62
C LEU A 10 3.03 7.00 2.53
N LEU A 11 2.11 7.86 2.94
CA LEU A 11 0.67 7.55 2.92
C LEU A 11 -0.02 8.45 1.89
N ALA A 12 -0.63 7.83 0.88
CA ALA A 12 -1.30 8.56 -0.19
C ALA A 12 -2.78 8.19 -0.26
N ASP A 13 -3.64 9.19 -0.10
CA ASP A 13 -5.10 9.06 -0.19
C ASP A 13 -5.65 10.47 -0.46
N ASP A 14 -6.55 10.59 -1.41
CA ASP A 14 -7.12 11.89 -1.78
C ASP A 14 -8.19 12.39 -0.81
N HIS A 15 -8.65 11.55 0.12
CA HIS A 15 -9.61 11.95 1.16
C HIS A 15 -8.86 12.34 2.43
N GLU A 16 -8.78 13.63 2.69
CA GLU A 16 -7.99 14.14 3.81
C GLU A 16 -8.38 13.57 5.16
N VAL A 17 -9.68 13.43 5.42
CA VAL A 17 -10.17 12.87 6.69
C VAL A 17 -9.78 11.40 6.83
N VAL A 18 -9.94 10.62 5.76
CA VAL A 18 -9.55 9.21 5.74
C VAL A 18 -8.04 9.09 5.95
N ARG A 19 -7.25 9.90 5.24
CA ARG A 19 -5.80 9.90 5.36
C ARG A 19 -5.36 10.21 6.80
N SER A 20 -5.98 11.21 7.43
CA SER A 20 -5.67 11.54 8.83
C SER A 20 -5.96 10.37 9.77
N GLY A 21 -7.07 9.68 9.57
CA GLY A 21 -7.44 8.52 10.38
C GLY A 21 -6.44 7.38 10.20
N LEU A 22 -6.04 7.09 8.96
CA LEU A 22 -5.06 6.05 8.67
C LEU A 22 -3.70 6.39 9.27
N ARG A 23 -3.30 7.67 9.21
CA ARG A 23 -2.07 8.12 9.84
C ARG A 23 -2.08 7.85 11.34
N MET A 24 -3.20 8.14 12.01
CA MET A 24 -3.33 7.88 13.45
C MET A 24 -3.17 6.39 13.76
N VAL A 25 -3.78 5.53 12.95
CA VAL A 25 -3.67 4.07 13.12
C VAL A 25 -2.21 3.63 13.02
N LEU A 26 -1.49 4.14 12.02
CA LEU A 26 -0.09 3.77 11.81
C LEU A 26 0.82 4.33 12.89
N GLU A 27 0.67 5.60 13.24
CA GLU A 27 1.57 6.25 14.21
C GLU A 27 1.29 5.86 15.65
N ALA A 28 0.20 5.15 15.92
CA ALA A 28 -0.03 4.54 17.23
C ALA A 28 0.98 3.42 17.51
N GLN A 29 1.66 2.92 16.47
CA GLN A 29 2.65 1.86 16.59
C GLN A 29 4.05 2.46 16.73
N SER A 30 4.84 1.95 17.66
CA SER A 30 6.19 2.48 17.92
C SER A 30 7.18 2.17 16.79
N ASP A 31 6.87 1.18 15.95
CA ASP A 31 7.75 0.74 14.87
C ASP A 31 7.38 1.33 13.49
N ILE A 32 6.40 2.23 13.45
CA ILE A 32 5.94 2.83 12.18
C ILE A 32 5.95 4.35 12.29
N GLU A 33 6.46 5.01 11.26
CA GLU A 33 6.47 6.47 11.17
C GLU A 33 5.96 6.90 9.80
N VAL A 34 4.96 7.79 9.77
CA VAL A 34 4.48 8.37 8.51
C VAL A 34 5.33 9.59 8.22
N VAL A 35 6.26 9.47 7.29
CA VAL A 35 7.23 10.53 6.98
C VAL A 35 6.76 11.46 5.87
N ALA A 36 5.75 11.06 5.10
CA ALA A 36 5.23 11.86 4.01
C ALA A 36 3.78 11.49 3.74
N GLU A 37 3.02 12.45 3.21
CA GLU A 37 1.63 12.26 2.80
C GLU A 37 1.43 12.85 1.42
N ALA A 38 0.51 12.25 0.65
CA ALA A 38 0.18 12.73 -0.68
C ALA A 38 -1.33 12.65 -0.90
N GLY A 39 -1.86 13.59 -1.66
CA GLY A 39 -3.29 13.65 -1.99
C GLY A 39 -3.64 13.14 -3.38
N ASP A 40 -2.63 12.79 -4.18
CA ASP A 40 -2.84 12.20 -5.50
C ASP A 40 -1.62 11.36 -5.91
N GLY A 41 -1.76 10.63 -7.02
CA GLY A 41 -0.72 9.74 -7.47
C GLY A 41 0.55 10.45 -7.93
N ALA A 42 0.42 11.64 -8.52
CA ALA A 42 1.59 12.40 -8.97
C ALA A 42 2.42 12.89 -7.78
N GLN A 43 1.77 13.39 -6.72
CA GLN A 43 2.46 13.77 -5.50
C GLN A 43 3.11 12.56 -4.83
N ALA A 44 2.40 11.42 -4.81
CA ALA A 44 2.93 10.20 -4.22
C ALA A 44 4.21 9.77 -4.91
N LEU A 45 4.20 9.77 -6.25
CA LEU A 45 5.37 9.41 -7.04
C LEU A 45 6.54 10.36 -6.75
N GLU A 46 6.29 11.65 -6.81
CA GLU A 46 7.32 12.66 -6.57
C GLU A 46 7.95 12.50 -5.19
N GLN A 47 7.13 12.38 -4.14
CA GLN A 47 7.63 12.27 -2.79
C GLN A 47 8.34 10.93 -2.53
N ALA A 48 7.85 9.84 -3.11
CA ALA A 48 8.47 8.53 -2.95
C ALA A 48 9.86 8.48 -3.62
N LEU A 49 10.05 9.24 -4.69
CA LEU A 49 11.35 9.30 -5.36
C LEU A 49 12.33 10.24 -4.65
N ALA A 50 11.82 11.24 -3.92
CA ALA A 50 12.65 12.27 -3.27
C ALA A 50 13.03 11.94 -1.82
N ALA A 51 12.24 11.14 -1.12
CA ALA A 51 12.41 10.89 0.31
C ALA A 51 12.93 9.48 0.58
N GLU A 52 13.52 9.29 1.77
CA GLU A 52 13.90 7.96 2.22
C GLU A 52 12.68 7.27 2.83
N ILE A 53 12.12 6.35 2.08
CA ILE A 53 10.88 5.65 2.41
C ILE A 53 11.10 4.15 2.26
N ASP A 54 10.53 3.37 3.18
CA ASP A 54 10.61 1.91 3.14
C ASP A 54 9.37 1.30 2.49
N LEU A 55 8.22 1.97 2.68
CA LEU A 55 6.92 1.44 2.26
C LEU A 55 6.05 2.59 1.80
N THR A 56 5.38 2.42 0.66
CA THR A 56 4.39 3.37 0.16
C THR A 56 3.01 2.73 0.27
N VAL A 57 2.10 3.39 0.98
CA VAL A 57 0.70 2.97 1.09
C VAL A 57 -0.11 3.85 0.16
N LEU A 58 -0.68 3.26 -0.88
CA LEU A 58 -1.35 3.98 -1.97
C LEU A 58 -2.81 3.60 -2.10
N ASP A 59 -3.69 4.59 -2.08
CA ASP A 59 -5.07 4.42 -2.50
C ASP A 59 -5.10 4.11 -4.01
N VAL A 60 -5.84 3.09 -4.40
CA VAL A 60 -5.98 2.67 -5.81
C VAL A 60 -6.49 3.82 -6.68
N SER A 61 -7.51 4.54 -6.19
CA SER A 61 -8.19 5.59 -6.97
C SER A 61 -7.89 6.97 -6.42
N MET A 62 -7.13 7.75 -7.17
CA MET A 62 -6.81 9.13 -6.83
C MET A 62 -6.86 9.99 -8.09
N PRO A 63 -7.09 11.33 -7.95
CA PRO A 63 -7.12 12.20 -9.13
C PRO A 63 -5.72 12.39 -9.72
N ARG A 64 -5.68 12.89 -10.93
CA ARG A 64 -4.50 13.21 -11.74
C ARG A 64 -3.70 11.98 -12.14
N MET A 65 -3.16 11.25 -11.20
CA MET A 65 -2.51 9.95 -11.43
C MET A 65 -3.10 9.00 -10.41
N THR A 66 -3.61 7.85 -10.86
CA THR A 66 -4.18 6.84 -9.96
C THR A 66 -3.09 6.17 -9.13
N GLY A 67 -3.50 5.53 -8.03
CA GLY A 67 -2.55 4.76 -7.23
C GLY A 67 -1.94 3.61 -8.00
N LEU A 68 -2.71 2.98 -8.90
CA LEU A 68 -2.17 1.91 -9.74
C LEU A 68 -1.10 2.42 -10.69
N GLN A 69 -1.32 3.58 -11.30
CA GLN A 69 -0.32 4.20 -12.18
C GLN A 69 0.94 4.57 -11.40
N ALA A 70 0.76 5.17 -10.23
CA ALA A 70 1.90 5.53 -9.37
C ALA A 70 2.68 4.29 -8.93
N ALA A 71 1.98 3.22 -8.55
CA ALA A 71 2.61 1.97 -8.15
C ALA A 71 3.47 1.37 -9.26
N ALA A 72 2.92 1.32 -10.49
CA ALA A 72 3.64 0.78 -11.63
C ALA A 72 4.92 1.57 -11.91
N GLU A 73 4.84 2.90 -11.87
CA GLU A 73 5.99 3.76 -12.09
C GLU A 73 7.03 3.63 -10.98
N LEU A 74 6.59 3.56 -9.73
CA LEU A 74 7.50 3.37 -8.59
C LEU A 74 8.20 2.02 -8.66
N HIS A 75 7.47 0.97 -9.01
CA HIS A 75 8.06 -0.37 -9.12
C HIS A 75 9.12 -0.41 -10.21
N ARG A 76 8.88 0.31 -11.31
CA ARG A 76 9.86 0.40 -12.39
C ARG A 76 11.13 1.16 -11.98
N ARG A 77 10.97 2.24 -11.22
CA ARG A 77 12.10 3.12 -10.84
C ARG A 77 12.79 2.72 -9.54
N ARG A 78 12.04 2.16 -8.61
CA ARG A 78 12.56 1.73 -7.31
C ARG A 78 11.98 0.35 -6.97
N PRO A 79 12.47 -0.70 -7.64
CA PRO A 79 11.91 -2.04 -7.44
C PRO A 79 12.08 -2.57 -6.00
N GLU A 80 12.97 -2.00 -5.20
CA GLU A 80 13.15 -2.39 -3.80
C GLU A 80 12.11 -1.77 -2.86
N LEU A 81 11.41 -0.72 -3.31
CA LEU A 81 10.41 -0.05 -2.49
C LEU A 81 9.16 -0.93 -2.39
N ARG A 82 8.72 -1.17 -1.16
CA ARG A 82 7.50 -1.96 -0.93
C ARG A 82 6.28 -1.09 -1.19
N ILE A 83 5.23 -1.69 -1.76
CA ILE A 83 4.00 -0.99 -2.11
C ILE A 83 2.82 -1.75 -1.56
N LEU A 84 2.00 -1.08 -0.76
CA LEU A 84 0.77 -1.63 -0.20
C LEU A 84 -0.41 -0.82 -0.76
N MET A 85 -1.32 -1.49 -1.44
CA MET A 85 -2.48 -0.83 -2.01
C MET A 85 -3.64 -0.80 -1.03
N LEU A 86 -4.33 0.33 -0.98
CA LEU A 86 -5.60 0.50 -0.26
C LEU A 86 -6.71 0.67 -1.28
N SER A 87 -7.85 0.02 -1.07
CA SER A 87 -8.95 0.12 -2.03
C SER A 87 -10.31 0.03 -1.35
N MET A 88 -11.28 0.75 -1.89
CA MET A 88 -12.69 0.54 -1.57
C MET A 88 -13.27 -0.64 -2.34
N HIS A 89 -12.53 -1.18 -3.31
CA HIS A 89 -13.01 -2.19 -4.25
C HIS A 89 -12.51 -3.57 -3.86
N ASP A 90 -13.42 -4.51 -3.73
CA ASP A 90 -13.10 -5.90 -3.39
C ASP A 90 -13.15 -6.84 -4.59
N ASN A 91 -13.26 -6.33 -5.81
CA ASN A 91 -13.35 -7.18 -6.99
C ASN A 91 -11.97 -7.61 -7.49
N GLU A 92 -11.97 -8.73 -8.22
CA GLU A 92 -10.75 -9.39 -8.71
C GLU A 92 -9.92 -8.49 -9.61
N GLN A 93 -10.57 -7.67 -10.41
CA GLN A 93 -9.87 -6.84 -11.39
C GLN A 93 -8.90 -5.88 -10.72
N TYR A 94 -9.34 -5.19 -9.67
CA TYR A 94 -8.47 -4.26 -8.94
C TYR A 94 -7.32 -4.99 -8.26
N PHE A 95 -7.60 -6.16 -7.71
CA PHE A 95 -6.58 -6.98 -7.08
C PHE A 95 -5.49 -7.39 -8.08
N PHE A 96 -5.88 -7.92 -9.25
CA PHE A 96 -4.93 -8.33 -10.27
C PHE A 96 -4.15 -7.14 -10.86
N GLU A 97 -4.81 -6.00 -11.03
CA GLU A 97 -4.13 -4.79 -11.49
C GLU A 97 -3.07 -4.33 -10.47
N ALA A 98 -3.37 -4.44 -9.18
CA ALA A 98 -2.41 -4.10 -8.14
C ALA A 98 -1.18 -5.02 -8.19
N LEU A 99 -1.40 -6.32 -8.35
CA LEU A 99 -0.29 -7.27 -8.47
C LEU A 99 0.57 -6.97 -9.69
N LYS A 100 -0.04 -6.68 -10.84
CA LYS A 100 0.69 -6.32 -12.05
C LYS A 100 1.51 -5.05 -11.87
N ALA A 101 1.00 -4.11 -11.08
CA ALA A 101 1.70 -2.86 -10.79
C ALA A 101 2.88 -3.04 -9.83
N GLY A 102 3.07 -4.23 -9.28
CA GLY A 102 4.18 -4.53 -8.39
C GLY A 102 3.85 -4.39 -6.91
N ALA A 103 2.56 -4.37 -6.56
CA ALA A 103 2.16 -4.24 -5.16
C ALA A 103 2.55 -5.48 -4.36
N SER A 104 3.04 -5.24 -3.13
CA SER A 104 3.38 -6.30 -2.17
C SER A 104 2.20 -6.74 -1.34
N GLY A 105 1.15 -5.91 -1.27
CA GLY A 105 -0.04 -6.23 -0.49
C GLY A 105 -1.25 -5.43 -0.94
N TYR A 106 -2.42 -5.84 -0.44
CA TYR A 106 -3.69 -5.23 -0.81
C TYR A 106 -4.63 -5.29 0.38
N VAL A 107 -5.11 -4.13 0.83
CA VAL A 107 -6.01 -4.00 1.98
C VAL A 107 -7.23 -3.20 1.59
N LEU A 108 -8.41 -3.65 2.02
CA LEU A 108 -9.63 -2.87 1.84
C LEU A 108 -9.66 -1.72 2.85
N LYS A 109 -10.04 -0.54 2.40
CA LYS A 109 -10.18 0.64 3.29
C LYS A 109 -11.14 0.39 4.43
N THR A 110 -12.19 -0.39 4.21
CA THR A 110 -13.18 -0.71 5.24
C THR A 110 -12.62 -1.58 6.36
N ALA A 111 -11.50 -2.24 6.13
CA ALA A 111 -10.83 -3.08 7.11
C ALA A 111 -9.48 -2.51 7.56
N ALA A 112 -9.11 -1.30 7.10
CA ALA A 112 -7.78 -0.76 7.31
C ALA A 112 -7.45 -0.55 8.79
N ASN A 113 -8.43 -0.13 9.61
CA ASN A 113 -8.18 0.07 11.04
C ASN A 113 -7.82 -1.24 11.75
N ARG A 114 -8.21 -2.39 11.19
CA ARG A 114 -7.88 -3.71 11.72
C ARG A 114 -6.61 -4.28 11.08
N ASP A 115 -6.47 -4.13 9.76
CA ASP A 115 -5.49 -4.87 8.98
C ASP A 115 -4.25 -4.07 8.56
N LEU A 116 -4.31 -2.74 8.57
CA LEU A 116 -3.26 -1.92 7.95
C LEU A 116 -1.89 -2.10 8.60
N VAL A 117 -1.84 -2.12 9.92
CA VAL A 117 -0.58 -2.24 10.65
C VAL A 117 0.11 -3.57 10.32
N GLU A 118 -0.63 -4.66 10.41
CA GLU A 118 -0.06 -5.97 10.11
C GLU A 118 0.32 -6.10 8.64
N ALA A 119 -0.47 -5.50 7.75
CA ALA A 119 -0.15 -5.49 6.33
C ALA A 119 1.18 -4.77 6.06
N CYS A 120 1.42 -3.65 6.73
CA CYS A 120 2.69 -2.94 6.60
C CYS A 120 3.86 -3.80 7.07
N ARG A 121 3.70 -4.47 8.19
CA ARG A 121 4.75 -5.34 8.74
C ARG A 121 5.01 -6.53 7.81
N ALA A 122 3.95 -7.14 7.29
CA ALA A 122 4.08 -8.27 6.37
C ALA A 122 4.82 -7.87 5.09
N CYS A 123 4.48 -6.71 4.51
CA CYS A 123 5.17 -6.21 3.33
C CYS A 123 6.67 -6.04 3.59
N MET A 124 7.03 -5.52 4.75
CA MET A 124 8.44 -5.30 5.10
C MET A 124 9.19 -6.61 5.33
N ARG A 125 8.50 -7.68 5.69
CA ARG A 125 9.09 -9.01 5.82
C ARG A 125 9.22 -9.73 4.48
N GLY A 126 8.74 -9.12 3.40
CA GLY A 126 8.68 -9.76 2.09
C GLY A 126 7.52 -10.72 1.93
N GLU A 127 6.56 -10.68 2.82
CA GLU A 127 5.35 -11.50 2.76
C GLU A 127 4.23 -10.72 2.12
N ALA A 128 3.43 -11.38 1.27
CA ALA A 128 2.25 -10.74 0.71
C ALA A 128 1.15 -10.69 1.77
N PHE A 129 0.48 -9.53 1.88
CA PHE A 129 -0.71 -9.41 2.73
C PHE A 129 -1.93 -9.30 1.84
N LEU A 130 -2.81 -10.29 1.91
CA LEU A 130 -4.02 -10.37 1.08
C LEU A 130 -5.23 -10.56 2.00
N TYR A 131 -6.28 -9.78 1.78
CA TYR A 131 -7.54 -10.01 2.49
C TYR A 131 -8.17 -11.31 1.98
N PRO A 132 -9.05 -11.99 2.80
CA PRO A 132 -9.53 -13.33 2.44
C PRO A 132 -10.18 -13.48 1.06
N PRO A 133 -11.01 -12.54 0.57
CA PRO A 133 -11.54 -12.67 -0.79
C PRO A 133 -10.47 -12.69 -1.86
N ALA A 134 -9.38 -11.91 -1.69
CA ALA A 134 -8.28 -11.89 -2.65
C ALA A 134 -7.52 -13.22 -2.67
N VAL A 135 -7.36 -13.85 -1.52
CA VAL A 135 -6.72 -15.17 -1.43
C VAL A 135 -7.55 -16.20 -2.18
N ALA A 136 -8.87 -16.20 -1.98
CA ALA A 136 -9.78 -17.10 -2.68
C ALA A 136 -9.71 -16.89 -4.20
N THR A 137 -9.66 -15.63 -4.62
CA THR A 137 -9.54 -15.26 -6.03
C THR A 137 -8.25 -15.80 -6.64
N LEU A 138 -7.15 -15.67 -5.92
CA LEU A 138 -5.85 -16.15 -6.38
C LEU A 138 -5.85 -17.68 -6.55
N VAL A 139 -6.44 -18.38 -5.60
CA VAL A 139 -6.55 -19.84 -5.66
C VAL A 139 -7.40 -20.27 -6.86
N ARG A 140 -8.54 -19.61 -7.09
CA ARG A 140 -9.38 -19.91 -8.25
C ARG A 140 -8.64 -19.64 -9.56
N GLY A 141 -7.89 -18.56 -9.63
CA GLY A 141 -7.11 -18.22 -10.80
C GLY A 141 -6.05 -19.27 -11.11
N ALA A 142 -5.37 -19.78 -10.09
CA ALA A 142 -4.38 -20.83 -10.25
C ALA A 142 -5.04 -22.13 -10.74
N SER A 143 -6.20 -22.48 -10.19
CA SER A 143 -6.93 -23.68 -10.59
C SER A 143 -7.41 -23.62 -12.05
N SER A 144 -7.86 -22.46 -12.49
CA SER A 144 -8.42 -22.29 -13.84
C SER A 144 -7.35 -22.32 -14.93
N LYS A 145 -6.08 -22.27 -14.57
CA LYS A 145 -4.97 -22.29 -15.53
C LYS A 145 -4.39 -23.69 -15.75
N SER A 146 -4.94 -24.65 -15.11
CA SER A 146 -4.49 -26.03 -15.25
C SER A 146 -4.77 -26.62 -16.63
#